data_196d72342b7e193d479214e99e8dbb2a
#
_entry.id   196d72342b7e193d479214e99e8dbb2a
#
_cell.length_a   1.000
_cell.length_b   1.000
_cell.length_c   1.000
_cell.angle_alpha   90.00
_cell.angle_beta   90.00
_cell.angle_gamma   90.00
#
_symmetry.space_group_name_H-M   'P 1'
#
loop_
_entity.id
_entity.type
_entity.pdbx_description
1 polymer ?
#
loop_
_entity_poly.entity_id
_entity_poly.type
_entity_poly.pdbx_seq_one_letter_code
_entity_poly.pdbx_strand_id
1 'polypeptide(L)'
;IIHYQLTDVEPCFDIPSSYLDNLDKDRFSHWEDAIESLVSTANACGHPYLHPLTGIFIREYSSAIKEEALQTLATFIGLLTAIQSKLPVFSALLENTDIHPTRKDFNIISAIIRKILDIPELTPELLTTPLLNETLEEYRKVTEHGRKRDEIKAEIENGFTKEVLKINAGPMLAEWNRVSAQWFLPRYFGQRKIKKVIRPYALQPVKPETVQPLLHQVIRYQEELDFTDRYTAKLPSLFGRFGRDEEWPIIDQIIHEVSSLHSLLLSYSKDVAKTSRIKQNLALQLTEGIRTFRDIHSHSLNELYQLVDTLTATEQRLSTTLGITVETLYTNSADWIGIALQQAGIWKENLDKLKDWYQWLQSYNKLNELGLGFIAEEYKEKNIPTDLLTSSFRKSFYQAVIHYIIAKEPTLELFNGKIFNDIITKYKQVSANFEDITKKELFARLASNIPSFTHEAIQSSEVGILQKNIRNNARGISIRKLFDQIPILLSRMCPCMLMSPISVAQYIDADAEKFDLIVFDEASQMPTYEAVGAIARGKNVVIVGAPKQMPPTSFFSVNTIDEDNIEIEDLESILDDCLALSIPSKYLLWHYRSKHESLITFSNSEYYDNKLMTFPSPDNIESKVRMVAVDGYY
;
A
#
# COMPACT_ATOMS: atom_id res chain seq x y z
N ILE A 1 -21.98 -5.06 11.22
CA ILE A 1 -22.89 -3.90 11.38
C ILE A 1 -22.87 -3.39 12.82
N ILE A 2 -23.05 -4.25 13.82
CA ILE A 2 -23.07 -3.84 15.22
C ILE A 2 -21.74 -3.19 15.61
N HIS A 3 -20.61 -3.82 15.32
CA HIS A 3 -19.28 -3.26 15.59
C HIS A 3 -19.06 -1.92 14.87
N TYR A 4 -19.54 -1.78 13.65
CA TYR A 4 -19.50 -0.50 12.94
C TYR A 4 -20.30 0.58 13.66
N GLN A 5 -21.50 0.25 14.13
CA GLN A 5 -22.38 1.20 14.83
C GLN A 5 -21.86 1.62 16.21
N LEU A 6 -21.13 0.72 16.90
CA LEU A 6 -20.58 0.98 18.24
C LEU A 6 -19.29 1.81 18.22
N THR A 7 -18.75 2.10 17.06
CA THR A 7 -17.52 2.90 16.93
C THR A 7 -17.88 4.36 16.65
N ASP A 8 -17.64 5.22 17.63
CA ASP A 8 -18.05 6.66 17.61
C ASP A 8 -17.06 7.58 16.88
N VAL A 9 -16.36 7.10 15.88
CA VAL A 9 -15.45 7.90 15.06
C VAL A 9 -15.81 7.76 13.58
N GLU A 10 -15.41 8.74 12.78
CA GLU A 10 -15.61 8.65 11.33
C GLU A 10 -14.60 7.67 10.69
N PRO A 11 -15.02 6.91 9.67
CA PRO A 11 -14.12 6.08 8.89
C PRO A 11 -13.25 6.97 8.02
N CYS A 12 -11.92 6.88 8.19
CA CYS A 12 -10.96 7.72 7.48
C CYS A 12 -10.18 6.95 6.40
N PHE A 13 -10.20 5.61 6.44
CA PHE A 13 -9.39 4.77 5.57
C PHE A 13 -10.22 4.07 4.50
N ASP A 14 -9.70 4.04 3.28
CA ASP A 14 -10.27 3.23 2.20
C ASP A 14 -9.54 1.87 2.16
N ILE A 15 -10.23 0.82 2.63
CA ILE A 15 -9.67 -0.54 2.71
C ILE A 15 -10.09 -1.31 1.46
N PRO A 16 -9.15 -1.67 0.57
CA PRO A 16 -9.46 -2.39 -0.65
C PRO A 16 -10.08 -3.77 -0.38
N SER A 17 -11.04 -4.18 -1.19
CA SER A 17 -11.71 -5.48 -1.06
C SER A 17 -10.77 -6.68 -1.12
N SER A 18 -9.63 -6.55 -1.82
CA SER A 18 -8.58 -7.60 -1.88
C SER A 18 -7.98 -7.96 -0.52
N TYR A 19 -8.02 -7.05 0.45
CA TYR A 19 -7.57 -7.32 1.82
C TYR A 19 -8.57 -8.19 2.60
N LEU A 20 -9.82 -8.22 2.17
CA LEU A 20 -10.90 -8.98 2.80
C LEU A 20 -11.05 -10.39 2.23
N ASP A 21 -10.38 -10.69 1.12
CA ASP A 21 -10.29 -12.05 0.59
C ASP A 21 -9.45 -12.93 1.53
N ASN A 22 -10.00 -14.04 2.00
CA ASN A 22 -9.36 -14.94 2.97
C ASN A 22 -9.01 -14.27 4.32
N LEU A 23 -9.83 -13.30 4.72
CA LEU A 23 -9.70 -12.70 6.05
C LEU A 23 -10.05 -13.72 7.13
N ASP A 24 -9.14 -13.86 8.10
CA ASP A 24 -9.37 -14.58 9.34
C ASP A 24 -9.23 -13.65 10.56
N LYS A 25 -9.60 -14.16 11.72
CA LYS A 25 -9.54 -13.40 12.97
C LYS A 25 -8.10 -13.07 13.38
N ASP A 26 -7.17 -13.97 13.12
CA ASP A 26 -5.77 -13.80 13.50
C ASP A 26 -5.11 -12.69 12.66
N ARG A 27 -5.41 -12.65 11.38
CA ARG A 27 -4.92 -11.60 10.47
C ARG A 27 -5.40 -10.20 10.89
N PHE A 28 -6.67 -10.08 11.23
CA PHE A 28 -7.22 -8.82 11.71
C PHE A 28 -6.55 -8.38 13.03
N SER A 29 -6.36 -9.32 13.98
CA SER A 29 -5.68 -9.04 15.24
C SER A 29 -4.24 -8.55 15.02
N HIS A 30 -3.49 -9.18 14.10
CA HIS A 30 -2.14 -8.72 13.74
C HIS A 30 -2.11 -7.31 13.15
N TRP A 31 -3.14 -6.94 12.39
CA TRP A 31 -3.27 -5.58 11.87
C TRP A 31 -3.55 -4.55 12.99
N GLU A 32 -4.46 -4.89 13.90
CA GLU A 32 -4.74 -4.04 15.07
C GLU A 32 -3.49 -3.85 15.92
N ASP A 33 -2.78 -4.93 16.25
CA ASP A 33 -1.54 -4.88 17.03
C ASP A 33 -0.47 -4.00 16.37
N ALA A 34 -0.35 -4.06 15.04
CA ALA A 34 0.60 -3.23 14.31
C ALA A 34 0.22 -1.75 14.34
N ILE A 35 -1.07 -1.42 14.24
CA ILE A 35 -1.56 -0.05 14.35
C ILE A 35 -1.45 0.47 15.77
N GLU A 36 -1.75 -0.33 16.78
CA GLU A 36 -1.58 0.05 18.18
C GLU A 36 -0.09 0.29 18.52
N SER A 37 0.80 -0.52 17.97
CA SER A 37 2.25 -0.29 18.07
C SER A 37 2.66 1.03 17.41
N LEU A 38 2.11 1.33 16.22
CA LEU A 38 2.36 2.61 15.54
C LEU A 38 1.86 3.79 16.37
N VAL A 39 0.65 3.71 16.93
CA VAL A 39 0.06 4.74 17.80
C VAL A 39 0.92 4.95 19.06
N SER A 40 1.33 3.87 19.70
CA SER A 40 2.17 3.92 20.91
C SER A 40 3.51 4.61 20.63
N THR A 41 4.18 4.25 19.54
CA THR A 41 5.47 4.85 19.18
C THR A 41 5.32 6.27 18.66
N ALA A 42 4.23 6.60 17.94
CA ALA A 42 3.93 7.97 17.54
C ALA A 42 3.66 8.89 18.74
N ASN A 43 2.98 8.40 19.77
CA ASN A 43 2.77 9.16 21.01
C ASN A 43 4.08 9.38 21.77
N ALA A 44 5.00 8.41 21.76
CA ALA A 44 6.30 8.53 22.43
C ALA A 44 7.23 9.54 21.73
N CYS A 45 7.28 9.55 20.40
CA CYS A 45 8.14 10.46 19.64
C CYS A 45 7.50 11.84 19.37
N GLY A 46 6.21 12.01 19.64
CA GLY A 46 5.39 13.12 19.15
C GLY A 46 4.87 12.87 17.74
N HIS A 47 4.16 13.83 17.14
CA HIS A 47 3.59 13.64 15.81
C HIS A 47 4.70 13.36 14.77
N PRO A 48 4.75 12.16 14.15
CA PRO A 48 5.93 11.73 13.40
C PRO A 48 6.25 12.62 12.20
N TYR A 49 5.24 13.17 11.54
CA TYR A 49 5.42 14.02 10.36
C TYR A 49 5.81 15.46 10.67
N LEU A 50 5.75 15.86 11.94
CA LEU A 50 6.25 17.13 12.46
C LEU A 50 7.54 16.93 13.28
N HIS A 51 8.04 15.69 13.36
CA HIS A 51 9.20 15.37 14.16
C HIS A 51 10.47 15.98 13.55
N PRO A 52 11.36 16.57 14.38
CA PRO A 52 12.58 17.22 13.88
C PRO A 52 13.55 16.28 13.15
N LEU A 53 13.48 14.96 13.39
CA LEU A 53 14.28 13.94 12.70
C LEU A 53 13.63 13.42 11.43
N THR A 54 12.56 14.05 10.92
CA THR A 54 11.95 13.69 9.64
C THR A 54 13.00 13.71 8.53
N GLY A 55 13.03 12.64 7.69
CA GLY A 55 14.04 12.45 6.64
C GLY A 55 15.22 11.57 7.06
N ILE A 56 15.29 11.16 8.34
CA ILE A 56 16.27 10.18 8.82
C ILE A 56 15.64 8.79 8.82
N PHE A 57 16.29 7.81 8.18
CA PHE A 57 15.82 6.43 8.05
C PHE A 57 16.89 5.44 8.50
N ILE A 58 17.15 5.37 9.81
CA ILE A 58 18.12 4.41 10.36
C ILE A 58 17.56 3.00 10.38
N ARG A 59 18.41 2.01 10.06
CA ARG A 59 18.06 0.59 10.08
C ARG A 59 18.24 -0.06 11.44
N GLU A 60 19.18 0.44 12.21
CA GLU A 60 19.54 -0.06 13.53
C GLU A 60 19.84 1.12 14.47
N TYR A 61 19.59 0.94 15.74
CA TYR A 61 19.92 1.93 16.77
C TYR A 61 20.94 1.35 17.75
N SER A 62 22.02 2.12 17.96
CA SER A 62 22.95 1.90 19.05
C SER A 62 23.51 3.25 19.53
N SER A 63 24.07 3.30 20.73
CA SER A 63 24.76 4.50 21.22
C SER A 63 25.95 4.87 20.34
N ALA A 64 26.60 3.89 19.71
CA ALA A 64 27.69 4.12 18.78
C ALA A 64 27.22 4.82 17.49
N ILE A 65 26.09 4.40 16.94
CA ILE A 65 25.49 5.04 15.76
C ILE A 65 25.08 6.49 16.08
N LYS A 66 24.51 6.73 17.25
CA LYS A 66 24.16 8.07 17.70
C LYS A 66 25.40 8.98 17.80
N GLU A 67 26.50 8.48 18.37
CA GLU A 67 27.77 9.21 18.50
C GLU A 67 28.39 9.48 17.12
N GLU A 68 28.42 8.48 16.27
CA GLU A 68 28.90 8.63 14.88
C GLU A 68 28.06 9.65 14.10
N ALA A 69 26.73 9.61 14.24
CA ALA A 69 25.84 10.58 13.62
C ALA A 69 26.12 12.00 14.10
N LEU A 70 26.36 12.19 15.40
CA LEU A 70 26.69 13.48 15.99
C LEU A 70 27.99 14.04 15.40
N GLN A 71 29.03 13.21 15.33
CA GLN A 71 30.32 13.60 14.78
C GLN A 71 30.22 13.91 13.27
N THR A 72 29.50 13.08 12.52
CA THR A 72 29.32 13.26 11.08
C THR A 72 28.53 14.53 10.76
N LEU A 73 27.43 14.80 11.50
CA LEU A 73 26.65 16.04 11.36
C LEU A 73 27.48 17.28 11.73
N ALA A 74 28.29 17.20 12.80
CA ALA A 74 29.17 18.29 13.17
C ALA A 74 30.22 18.58 12.09
N THR A 75 30.81 17.55 11.50
CA THR A 75 31.74 17.67 10.38
C THR A 75 31.05 18.27 9.14
N PHE A 76 29.86 17.80 8.81
CA PHE A 76 29.07 18.28 7.67
C PHE A 76 28.75 19.78 7.80
N ILE A 77 28.30 20.21 8.96
CA ILE A 77 28.03 21.63 9.27
C ILE A 77 29.30 22.46 9.14
N GLY A 78 30.42 21.98 9.71
CA GLY A 78 31.70 22.67 9.61
C GLY A 78 32.19 22.84 8.17
N LEU A 79 32.04 21.79 7.35
CA LEU A 79 32.40 21.81 5.92
C LEU A 79 31.54 22.80 5.13
N LEU A 80 30.23 22.78 5.29
CA LEU A 80 29.34 23.71 4.61
C LEU A 80 29.64 25.17 4.98
N THR A 81 29.91 25.42 6.25
CA THR A 81 30.30 26.76 6.74
C THR A 81 31.63 27.21 6.14
N ALA A 82 32.62 26.32 6.09
CA ALA A 82 33.91 26.60 5.45
C ALA A 82 33.76 26.88 3.94
N ILE A 83 32.99 26.05 3.24
CA ILE A 83 32.70 26.26 1.81
C ILE A 83 32.02 27.60 1.59
N GLN A 84 31.01 27.94 2.39
CA GLN A 84 30.30 29.22 2.28
C GLN A 84 31.23 30.42 2.42
N SER A 85 32.23 30.33 3.32
CA SER A 85 33.23 31.38 3.53
C SER A 85 34.22 31.52 2.37
N LYS A 86 34.48 30.44 1.61
CA LYS A 86 35.44 30.42 0.48
C LYS A 86 34.78 30.72 -0.88
N LEU A 87 33.47 30.65 -0.99
CA LEU A 87 32.76 30.94 -2.23
C LEU A 87 33.08 32.28 -2.86
N PRO A 88 33.20 33.40 -2.10
CA PRO A 88 33.54 34.70 -2.70
C PRO A 88 34.90 34.71 -3.43
N VAL A 89 35.89 33.98 -2.91
CA VAL A 89 37.22 33.88 -3.54
C VAL A 89 37.11 33.18 -4.89
N PHE A 90 36.35 32.09 -4.95
CA PHE A 90 36.11 31.36 -6.20
C PHE A 90 35.26 32.16 -7.19
N SER A 91 34.28 32.89 -6.70
CA SER A 91 33.45 33.80 -7.47
C SER A 91 34.30 34.84 -8.20
N ALA A 92 35.23 35.46 -7.49
CA ALA A 92 36.14 36.45 -8.07
C ALA A 92 37.03 35.89 -9.18
N LEU A 93 37.42 34.59 -9.10
CA LEU A 93 38.25 33.95 -10.11
C LEU A 93 37.50 33.60 -11.41
N LEU A 94 36.24 33.17 -11.31
CA LEU A 94 35.47 32.72 -12.49
C LEU A 94 34.60 33.80 -13.11
N GLU A 95 33.77 34.48 -12.34
CA GLU A 95 32.69 35.32 -12.90
C GLU A 95 32.78 36.80 -12.51
N ASN A 96 33.59 37.13 -11.51
CA ASN A 96 33.66 38.48 -10.93
C ASN A 96 32.28 39.05 -10.52
N THR A 97 31.33 38.15 -10.22
CA THR A 97 29.96 38.43 -9.74
C THR A 97 29.62 37.45 -8.63
N ASP A 98 28.59 37.75 -7.83
CA ASP A 98 28.10 36.82 -6.81
C ASP A 98 27.63 35.52 -7.46
N ILE A 99 28.33 34.42 -7.18
CA ILE A 99 27.98 33.09 -7.63
C ILE A 99 27.16 32.42 -6.54
N HIS A 100 25.99 31.90 -6.94
CA HIS A 100 25.16 31.01 -6.13
C HIS A 100 25.11 29.62 -6.79
N PRO A 101 26.20 28.84 -6.77
CA PRO A 101 26.21 27.54 -7.41
C PRO A 101 25.31 26.58 -6.66
N THR A 102 24.58 25.76 -7.40
CA THR A 102 23.83 24.62 -6.82
C THR A 102 24.80 23.55 -6.37
N ARG A 103 24.32 22.57 -5.55
CA ARG A 103 25.20 21.45 -5.12
C ARG A 103 25.79 20.68 -6.31
N LYS A 104 25.06 20.54 -7.42
CA LYS A 104 25.55 19.87 -8.64
C LYS A 104 26.71 20.63 -9.28
N ASP A 105 26.67 21.95 -9.24
CA ASP A 105 27.72 22.79 -9.79
C ASP A 105 29.04 22.63 -9.05
N PHE A 106 29.02 22.29 -7.73
CA PHE A 106 30.24 22.06 -6.97
C PHE A 106 31.11 20.92 -7.48
N ASN A 107 30.52 19.86 -8.00
CA ASN A 107 31.26 18.76 -8.59
C ASN A 107 31.94 19.22 -9.89
N ILE A 108 31.26 20.06 -10.68
CA ILE A 108 31.83 20.65 -11.91
C ILE A 108 32.92 21.66 -11.56
N ILE A 109 32.67 22.51 -10.55
CA ILE A 109 33.62 23.48 -10.03
C ILE A 109 34.90 22.79 -9.55
N SER A 110 34.76 21.74 -8.75
CA SER A 110 35.87 20.93 -8.27
C SER A 110 36.68 20.33 -9.43
N ALA A 111 36.01 19.82 -10.46
CA ALA A 111 36.65 19.32 -11.67
C ALA A 111 37.36 20.42 -12.46
N ILE A 112 36.78 21.61 -12.58
CA ILE A 112 37.39 22.79 -13.22
C ILE A 112 38.66 23.21 -12.46
N ILE A 113 38.59 23.31 -11.12
CA ILE A 113 39.76 23.65 -10.28
C ILE A 113 40.89 22.67 -10.52
N ARG A 114 40.60 21.38 -10.45
CA ARG A 114 41.61 20.33 -10.66
C ARG A 114 42.26 20.45 -12.05
N LYS A 115 41.44 20.66 -13.10
CA LYS A 115 41.97 20.84 -14.45
C LYS A 115 42.88 22.06 -14.56
N ILE A 116 42.52 23.21 -14.00
CA ILE A 116 43.34 24.40 -13.99
C ILE A 116 44.68 24.16 -13.25
N LEU A 117 44.64 23.39 -12.17
CA LEU A 117 45.88 23.05 -11.42
C LEU A 117 46.77 22.05 -12.15
N ASP A 118 46.20 21.13 -12.93
CA ASP A 118 46.92 20.03 -13.58
C ASP A 118 47.40 20.37 -15.01
N ILE A 119 46.79 21.32 -15.73
CA ILE A 119 47.17 21.67 -17.11
C ILE A 119 48.63 22.16 -17.17
N PRO A 120 49.53 21.53 -17.95
CA PRO A 120 50.95 21.90 -17.99
C PRO A 120 51.17 23.34 -18.46
N GLU A 121 50.42 23.81 -19.42
CA GLU A 121 50.47 25.16 -19.97
C GLU A 121 49.05 25.59 -20.41
N LEU A 122 48.68 26.83 -20.11
CA LEU A 122 47.44 27.44 -20.53
C LEU A 122 47.65 28.91 -20.83
N THR A 123 47.39 29.31 -22.08
CA THR A 123 47.59 30.70 -22.52
C THR A 123 46.24 31.43 -22.60
N PRO A 124 46.21 32.75 -22.36
CA PRO A 124 45.01 33.56 -22.50
C PRO A 124 44.37 33.44 -23.90
N GLU A 125 45.20 33.45 -24.93
CA GLU A 125 44.77 33.38 -26.33
C GLU A 125 44.05 32.07 -26.63
N LEU A 126 44.54 30.95 -26.06
CA LEU A 126 43.95 29.64 -26.26
C LEU A 126 42.55 29.54 -25.65
N LEU A 127 42.33 30.14 -24.46
CA LEU A 127 41.04 30.19 -23.81
C LEU A 127 40.02 31.06 -24.55
N THR A 128 40.47 32.17 -25.14
CA THR A 128 39.59 33.17 -25.79
C THR A 128 39.34 32.89 -27.27
N THR A 129 39.99 31.86 -27.84
CA THR A 129 39.78 31.47 -29.24
C THR A 129 38.29 31.14 -29.51
N PRO A 130 37.65 31.80 -30.51
CA PRO A 130 36.24 31.60 -30.77
C PRO A 130 35.83 30.18 -31.18
N LEU A 131 36.68 29.52 -31.99
CA LEU A 131 36.46 28.16 -32.50
C LEU A 131 37.45 27.19 -31.86
N LEU A 132 37.42 27.10 -30.53
CA LEU A 132 38.41 26.34 -29.77
C LEU A 132 38.52 24.88 -30.22
N ASN A 133 37.42 24.19 -30.44
CA ASN A 133 37.46 22.78 -30.85
C ASN A 133 38.09 22.57 -32.21
N GLU A 134 37.83 23.45 -33.17
CA GLU A 134 38.46 23.40 -34.51
C GLU A 134 39.95 23.70 -34.40
N THR A 135 40.31 24.67 -33.58
CA THR A 135 41.72 25.02 -33.31
C THR A 135 42.45 23.86 -32.64
N LEU A 136 41.86 23.17 -31.66
CA LEU A 136 42.45 21.99 -31.02
C LEU A 136 42.61 20.82 -32.01
N GLU A 137 41.69 20.64 -32.94
CA GLU A 137 41.84 19.65 -34.02
C GLU A 137 43.01 20.00 -34.99
N GLU A 138 43.20 21.28 -35.29
CA GLU A 138 44.39 21.72 -36.06
C GLU A 138 45.68 21.43 -35.28
N TYR A 139 45.73 21.67 -33.96
CA TYR A 139 46.89 21.29 -33.14
C TYR A 139 47.13 19.77 -33.13
N ARG A 140 46.08 18.93 -33.04
CA ARG A 140 46.23 17.46 -33.12
C ARG A 140 46.85 17.00 -34.44
N LYS A 141 46.40 17.59 -35.56
CA LYS A 141 47.03 17.28 -36.87
C LYS A 141 48.50 17.63 -36.89
N VAL A 142 48.87 18.79 -36.35
CA VAL A 142 50.29 19.21 -36.29
C VAL A 142 51.09 18.25 -35.41
N THR A 143 50.58 17.82 -34.26
CA THR A 143 51.28 16.84 -33.39
C THR A 143 51.43 15.49 -34.06
N GLU A 144 50.41 15.02 -34.78
CA GLU A 144 50.47 13.75 -35.52
C GLU A 144 51.54 13.79 -36.63
N HIS A 145 51.54 14.85 -37.44
CA HIS A 145 52.52 15.05 -38.49
C HIS A 145 53.93 15.27 -37.90
N GLY A 146 54.05 15.98 -36.80
CA GLY A 146 55.31 16.17 -36.09
C GLY A 146 55.92 14.86 -35.57
N ARG A 147 55.11 13.98 -35.00
CA ARG A 147 55.57 12.63 -34.59
C ARG A 147 56.04 11.81 -35.77
N LYS A 148 55.24 11.74 -36.83
CA LYS A 148 55.64 11.04 -38.07
C LYS A 148 56.96 11.56 -38.60
N ARG A 149 57.16 12.88 -38.61
CA ARG A 149 58.40 13.54 -38.98
C ARG A 149 59.58 13.03 -38.13
N ASP A 150 59.38 13.02 -36.79
CA ASP A 150 60.46 12.67 -35.86
C ASP A 150 60.79 11.17 -35.88
N GLU A 151 59.73 10.31 -36.07
CA GLU A 151 59.91 8.87 -36.29
C GLU A 151 60.75 8.62 -37.57
N ILE A 152 60.39 9.26 -38.70
CA ILE A 152 61.17 9.14 -39.96
C ILE A 152 62.57 9.67 -39.78
N LYS A 153 62.80 10.78 -39.10
CA LYS A 153 64.07 11.33 -38.73
C LYS A 153 64.90 10.31 -37.97
N ALA A 154 64.41 9.72 -36.93
CA ALA A 154 65.06 8.71 -36.11
C ALA A 154 65.45 7.46 -36.93
N GLU A 155 64.58 7.01 -37.81
CA GLU A 155 64.86 5.90 -38.72
C GLU A 155 66.02 6.23 -39.65
N ILE A 156 66.06 7.45 -40.24
CA ILE A 156 67.11 7.90 -41.13
C ILE A 156 68.42 8.05 -40.36
N GLU A 157 68.41 8.63 -39.17
CA GLU A 157 69.62 8.86 -38.34
C GLU A 157 70.28 7.56 -37.85
N ASN A 158 69.59 6.42 -37.85
CA ASN A 158 70.16 5.11 -37.59
C ASN A 158 71.23 4.70 -38.64
N GLY A 159 71.19 5.24 -39.85
CA GLY A 159 72.11 4.88 -40.92
C GLY A 159 72.81 6.06 -41.58
N PHE A 160 72.33 7.29 -41.30
CA PHE A 160 72.81 8.50 -41.96
C PHE A 160 72.90 9.66 -40.95
N THR A 161 73.81 10.65 -41.28
CA THR A 161 73.87 11.88 -40.49
C THR A 161 72.63 12.77 -40.78
N LYS A 162 72.24 13.64 -39.84
CA LYS A 162 71.07 14.53 -39.96
C LYS A 162 71.14 15.48 -41.17
N GLU A 163 72.32 15.74 -41.72
CA GLU A 163 72.48 16.59 -42.89
C GLU A 163 71.86 15.97 -44.15
N VAL A 164 71.69 14.66 -44.20
CA VAL A 164 70.99 13.98 -45.32
C VAL A 164 69.55 14.44 -45.49
N LEU A 165 68.89 14.87 -44.41
CA LEU A 165 67.51 15.37 -44.43
C LEU A 165 67.36 16.65 -45.30
N LYS A 166 68.44 17.35 -45.59
CA LYS A 166 68.46 18.60 -46.37
C LYS A 166 68.75 18.39 -47.86
N ILE A 167 69.02 17.17 -48.32
CA ILE A 167 69.26 16.89 -49.74
C ILE A 167 67.97 17.10 -50.56
N ASN A 168 68.17 17.45 -51.85
CA ASN A 168 67.04 17.54 -52.78
C ASN A 168 66.64 16.14 -53.28
N ALA A 169 65.87 15.42 -52.41
CA ALA A 169 65.58 14.02 -52.61
C ALA A 169 64.59 13.73 -53.75
N GLY A 170 63.62 14.63 -54.04
CA GLY A 170 62.64 14.45 -55.13
C GLY A 170 63.30 14.26 -56.52
N PRO A 171 64.07 15.23 -57.02
CA PRO A 171 64.78 15.07 -58.27
C PRO A 171 65.78 13.91 -58.27
N MET A 172 66.40 13.63 -57.12
CA MET A 172 67.37 12.50 -57.01
C MET A 172 66.64 11.15 -57.11
N LEU A 173 65.45 11.04 -56.57
CA LEU A 173 64.58 9.83 -56.69
C LEU A 173 64.13 9.63 -58.14
N ALA A 174 63.68 10.72 -58.80
CA ALA A 174 63.25 10.64 -60.19
C ALA A 174 64.39 10.18 -61.08
N GLU A 175 65.61 10.73 -60.85
CA GLU A 175 66.82 10.33 -61.59
C GLU A 175 67.22 8.89 -61.23
N TRP A 176 67.15 8.47 -59.97
CA TRP A 176 67.39 7.09 -59.53
C TRP A 176 66.48 6.11 -60.24
N ASN A 177 65.21 6.38 -60.32
CA ASN A 177 64.23 5.52 -61.00
C ASN A 177 64.50 5.47 -62.52
N ARG A 178 64.79 6.60 -63.15
CA ARG A 178 65.17 6.67 -64.56
C ARG A 178 66.35 5.84 -64.87
N VAL A 179 67.42 5.96 -64.07
CA VAL A 179 68.66 5.24 -64.25
C VAL A 179 68.51 3.75 -63.94
N SER A 180 67.78 3.38 -62.97
CA SER A 180 67.53 1.99 -62.56
C SER A 180 66.74 1.18 -63.61
N ALA A 181 66.01 1.82 -64.50
CA ALA A 181 65.31 1.21 -65.62
C ALA A 181 66.18 0.97 -66.84
N GLN A 182 67.43 1.45 -66.85
CA GLN A 182 68.40 1.29 -67.97
C GLN A 182 69.10 -0.06 -67.89
N TRP A 183 69.74 -0.46 -69.01
CA TRP A 183 70.52 -1.67 -69.08
C TRP A 183 71.85 -1.49 -68.26
N PHE A 184 72.61 -2.56 -68.03
CA PHE A 184 73.69 -2.68 -67.03
C PHE A 184 74.69 -1.51 -66.95
N LEU A 185 75.35 -1.05 -68.09
CA LEU A 185 76.41 -0.04 -68.02
C LEU A 185 75.90 1.37 -67.64
N PRO A 186 74.87 1.98 -68.27
CA PRO A 186 74.35 3.26 -67.91
C PRO A 186 73.79 3.23 -66.48
N ARG A 187 73.12 2.13 -66.08
CA ARG A 187 72.60 1.91 -64.72
C ARG A 187 73.76 1.99 -63.69
N TYR A 188 74.85 1.30 -63.94
CA TYR A 188 75.97 1.29 -63.00
C TYR A 188 76.60 2.70 -62.79
N PHE A 189 76.88 3.44 -63.84
CA PHE A 189 77.47 4.78 -63.74
C PHE A 189 76.44 5.81 -63.16
N GLY A 190 75.21 5.77 -63.55
CA GLY A 190 74.15 6.66 -63.04
C GLY A 190 73.89 6.44 -61.55
N GLN A 191 73.79 5.22 -61.12
CA GLN A 191 73.64 4.89 -59.70
C GLN A 191 74.84 5.31 -58.86
N ARG A 192 76.05 5.16 -59.41
CA ARG A 192 77.31 5.59 -58.77
C ARG A 192 77.38 7.11 -58.57
N LYS A 193 76.84 7.90 -59.47
CA LYS A 193 76.75 9.36 -59.38
C LYS A 193 75.86 9.78 -58.21
N ILE A 194 74.72 9.19 -58.09
CA ILE A 194 73.73 9.47 -56.99
C ILE A 194 74.30 9.00 -55.64
N LYS A 195 74.85 7.80 -55.59
CA LYS A 195 75.57 7.31 -54.39
C LYS A 195 76.71 8.20 -53.94
N LYS A 196 77.47 8.83 -54.87
CA LYS A 196 78.51 9.77 -54.51
C LYS A 196 78.02 11.00 -53.78
N VAL A 197 76.74 11.44 -54.03
CA VAL A 197 76.10 12.56 -53.33
C VAL A 197 75.61 12.14 -51.93
N ILE A 198 75.14 10.91 -51.74
CA ILE A 198 74.66 10.41 -50.48
C ILE A 198 75.74 9.94 -49.53
N ARG A 199 76.89 9.42 -50.10
CA ARG A 199 77.96 8.81 -49.33
C ARG A 199 78.58 9.70 -48.22
N PRO A 200 78.68 11.03 -48.35
CA PRO A 200 79.21 11.88 -47.28
C PRO A 200 78.31 11.88 -45.99
N TYR A 201 77.04 11.53 -46.15
CA TYR A 201 76.07 11.52 -45.06
C TYR A 201 75.84 10.13 -44.47
N ALA A 202 76.46 9.08 -45.05
CA ALA A 202 76.22 7.69 -44.62
C ALA A 202 77.17 7.28 -43.49
N LEU A 203 76.62 6.69 -42.43
CA LEU A 203 77.38 6.10 -41.31
C LEU A 203 77.91 4.70 -41.65
N GLN A 204 77.37 4.07 -42.69
CA GLN A 204 77.71 2.75 -43.18
C GLN A 204 77.83 2.75 -44.72
N PRO A 205 78.55 1.77 -45.37
CA PRO A 205 78.65 1.71 -46.81
C PRO A 205 77.33 1.68 -47.54
N VAL A 206 77.05 2.64 -48.43
CA VAL A 206 75.80 2.78 -49.19
C VAL A 206 75.64 1.65 -50.21
N LYS A 207 74.71 0.73 -49.94
CA LYS A 207 74.30 -0.32 -50.89
C LYS A 207 73.26 0.24 -51.87
N PRO A 208 73.19 -0.27 -53.11
CA PRO A 208 72.16 0.17 -54.07
C PRO A 208 70.70 0.04 -53.54
N GLU A 209 70.45 -1.00 -52.76
CA GLU A 209 69.14 -1.34 -52.21
C GLU A 209 68.65 -0.34 -51.16
N THR A 210 69.57 0.38 -50.49
CA THR A 210 69.27 1.35 -49.45
C THR A 210 68.93 2.75 -49.97
N VAL A 211 69.34 3.08 -51.24
CA VAL A 211 69.20 4.43 -51.78
C VAL A 211 67.78 4.85 -52.04
N GLN A 212 66.96 3.99 -52.67
CA GLN A 212 65.59 4.31 -52.99
C GLN A 212 64.75 4.45 -51.74
N PRO A 213 64.79 3.52 -50.75
CA PRO A 213 64.08 3.69 -49.48
C PRO A 213 64.46 4.98 -48.75
N LEU A 214 65.77 5.30 -48.66
CA LEU A 214 66.23 6.53 -48.04
C LEU A 214 65.64 7.78 -48.70
N LEU A 215 65.69 7.87 -50.06
CA LEU A 215 65.14 9.03 -50.76
C LEU A 215 63.62 9.17 -50.52
N HIS A 216 62.88 8.07 -50.47
CA HIS A 216 61.46 8.10 -50.11
C HIS A 216 61.29 8.59 -48.68
N GLN A 217 62.10 8.10 -47.74
CA GLN A 217 61.98 8.55 -46.32
C GLN A 217 62.36 10.04 -46.21
N VAL A 218 63.41 10.55 -46.91
CA VAL A 218 63.76 11.97 -46.88
C VAL A 218 62.66 12.85 -47.49
N ILE A 219 61.96 12.40 -48.57
CA ILE A 219 60.88 13.13 -49.17
C ILE A 219 59.74 13.19 -48.17
N ARG A 220 59.34 12.05 -47.59
CA ARG A 220 58.28 12.02 -46.57
C ARG A 220 58.66 12.90 -45.38
N TYR A 221 59.87 12.87 -44.88
CA TYR A 221 60.34 13.76 -43.81
C TYR A 221 60.13 15.24 -44.18
N GLN A 222 60.54 15.64 -45.42
CA GLN A 222 60.42 17.02 -45.91
C GLN A 222 58.91 17.45 -46.06
N GLU A 223 58.09 16.56 -46.52
CA GLU A 223 56.63 16.79 -46.59
C GLU A 223 56.03 17.02 -45.21
N GLU A 224 56.35 16.16 -44.22
CA GLU A 224 55.89 16.30 -42.84
C GLU A 224 56.45 17.56 -42.16
N LEU A 225 57.72 17.92 -42.47
CA LEU A 225 58.34 19.15 -41.98
C LEU A 225 57.65 20.40 -42.55
N ASP A 226 57.39 20.43 -43.85
CA ASP A 226 56.72 21.55 -44.51
C ASP A 226 55.31 21.73 -43.99
N PHE A 227 54.59 20.63 -43.72
CA PHE A 227 53.30 20.65 -43.09
C PHE A 227 53.38 21.26 -41.67
N THR A 228 54.23 20.73 -40.81
CA THR A 228 54.36 21.21 -39.43
C THR A 228 54.79 22.68 -39.38
N ASP A 229 55.77 23.13 -40.24
CA ASP A 229 56.23 24.52 -40.28
C ASP A 229 55.18 25.51 -40.75
N ARG A 230 54.33 25.13 -41.70
CA ARG A 230 53.17 25.96 -42.14
C ARG A 230 52.15 26.16 -41.05
N TYR A 231 51.79 25.09 -40.31
CA TYR A 231 50.76 25.16 -39.28
C TYR A 231 51.27 25.76 -37.96
N THR A 232 52.52 25.51 -37.57
CA THR A 232 53.14 26.19 -36.41
C THR A 232 53.26 27.69 -36.60
N ALA A 233 53.45 28.17 -37.81
CA ALA A 233 53.43 29.60 -38.12
C ALA A 233 52.02 30.21 -38.03
N LYS A 234 50.97 29.39 -38.31
CA LYS A 234 49.58 29.80 -38.27
C LYS A 234 48.98 29.73 -36.85
N LEU A 235 49.50 28.87 -35.99
CA LEU A 235 49.03 28.59 -34.61
C LEU A 235 50.15 28.95 -33.58
N PRO A 236 50.52 30.22 -33.42
CA PRO A 236 51.71 30.59 -32.64
C PRO A 236 51.55 30.46 -31.14
N SER A 237 50.30 30.50 -30.63
CA SER A 237 50.01 30.61 -29.19
C SER A 237 50.47 29.41 -28.35
N LEU A 238 50.56 28.21 -28.93
CA LEU A 238 51.06 27.02 -28.25
C LEU A 238 52.48 26.66 -28.71
N PHE A 239 52.75 26.70 -30.02
CA PHE A 239 54.01 26.29 -30.61
C PHE A 239 55.15 27.33 -30.51
N GLY A 240 54.85 28.59 -30.21
CA GLY A 240 55.88 29.60 -29.99
C GLY A 240 56.78 29.33 -28.79
N ARG A 241 56.33 28.51 -27.84
CA ARG A 241 57.05 28.17 -26.62
C ARG A 241 57.64 26.78 -26.63
N PHE A 242 56.98 25.83 -27.27
CA PHE A 242 57.45 24.46 -27.45
C PHE A 242 58.13 24.36 -28.83
N GLY A 243 59.42 24.45 -28.82
CA GLY A 243 60.21 24.38 -30.03
C GLY A 243 60.11 23.02 -30.74
N ARG A 244 60.83 22.88 -31.83
CA ARG A 244 60.74 21.82 -32.83
C ARG A 244 61.06 20.38 -32.36
N ASP A 245 61.50 20.18 -31.15
CA ASP A 245 62.07 18.90 -30.72
C ASP A 245 61.29 18.29 -29.54
N GLU A 246 60.72 17.11 -29.75
CA GLU A 246 60.36 16.05 -28.75
C GLU A 246 59.26 16.29 -27.73
N GLU A 247 58.53 17.41 -27.73
CA GLU A 247 57.51 17.71 -26.71
C GLU A 247 56.07 17.39 -27.13
N TRP A 248 55.88 16.59 -28.18
CA TRP A 248 54.55 16.19 -28.67
C TRP A 248 53.63 15.57 -27.60
N PRO A 249 54.11 14.73 -26.68
CA PRO A 249 53.29 14.20 -25.61
C PRO A 249 52.71 15.28 -24.67
N ILE A 250 53.51 16.32 -24.40
CA ILE A 250 53.10 17.46 -23.56
C ILE A 250 52.02 18.28 -24.29
N ILE A 251 52.22 18.50 -25.61
CA ILE A 251 51.23 19.22 -26.44
C ILE A 251 49.93 18.44 -26.50
N ASP A 252 49.95 17.12 -26.68
CA ASP A 252 48.75 16.29 -26.65
C ASP A 252 48.05 16.34 -25.29
N GLN A 253 48.81 16.33 -24.20
CA GLN A 253 48.30 16.48 -22.86
C GLN A 253 47.59 17.84 -22.70
N ILE A 254 48.22 18.93 -23.17
CA ILE A 254 47.63 20.28 -23.14
C ILE A 254 46.33 20.31 -23.95
N ILE A 255 46.32 19.77 -25.17
CA ILE A 255 45.13 19.70 -26.03
C ILE A 255 44.00 18.93 -25.32
N HIS A 256 44.33 17.78 -24.73
CA HIS A 256 43.35 16.97 -23.99
C HIS A 256 42.79 17.73 -22.81
N GLU A 257 43.64 18.32 -21.98
CA GLU A 257 43.25 19.02 -20.77
C GLU A 257 42.44 20.30 -21.06
N VAL A 258 42.86 21.07 -22.08
CA VAL A 258 42.09 22.26 -22.51
C VAL A 258 40.75 21.91 -23.10
N SER A 259 40.65 20.84 -23.90
CA SER A 259 39.38 20.33 -24.41
C SER A 259 38.45 19.87 -23.25
N SER A 260 39.02 19.18 -22.27
CA SER A 260 38.31 18.75 -21.07
C SER A 260 37.83 19.94 -20.23
N LEU A 261 38.69 20.93 -20.00
CA LEU A 261 38.30 22.17 -19.30
C LEU A 261 37.20 22.90 -20.03
N HIS A 262 37.29 23.01 -21.38
CA HIS A 262 36.23 23.62 -22.17
C HIS A 262 34.87 22.92 -22.03
N SER A 263 34.88 21.60 -22.07
CA SER A 263 33.68 20.76 -21.87
C SER A 263 33.05 20.96 -20.46
N LEU A 264 33.91 21.06 -19.43
CA LEU A 264 33.47 21.35 -18.06
C LEU A 264 32.86 22.75 -17.94
N LEU A 265 33.47 23.77 -18.57
CA LEU A 265 32.93 25.13 -18.57
C LEU A 265 31.56 25.21 -19.28
N LEU A 266 31.38 24.47 -20.38
CA LEU A 266 30.09 24.33 -21.06
C LEU A 266 29.05 23.58 -20.22
N SER A 267 29.48 22.59 -19.44
CA SER A 267 28.61 21.86 -18.51
C SER A 267 28.18 22.72 -17.33
N TYR A 268 29.05 23.59 -16.85
CA TYR A 268 28.77 24.53 -15.77
C TYR A 268 27.74 25.58 -16.18
N SER A 269 27.84 26.08 -17.41
CA SER A 269 26.87 27.02 -17.95
C SER A 269 26.47 26.67 -19.37
N LYS A 270 25.17 26.43 -19.59
CA LYS A 270 24.62 26.26 -20.95
C LYS A 270 24.49 27.60 -21.71
N ASP A 271 24.68 28.73 -21.02
CA ASP A 271 24.69 30.05 -21.61
C ASP A 271 26.08 30.35 -22.21
N VAL A 272 26.14 30.48 -23.53
CA VAL A 272 27.34 30.76 -24.28
C VAL A 272 27.97 32.11 -23.86
N ALA A 273 27.16 33.10 -23.56
CA ALA A 273 27.65 34.42 -23.13
C ALA A 273 28.29 34.34 -21.73
N LYS A 274 27.71 33.55 -20.83
CA LYS A 274 28.27 33.31 -19.49
C LYS A 274 29.58 32.54 -19.59
N THR A 275 29.61 31.46 -20.37
CA THR A 275 30.84 30.67 -20.60
C THR A 275 31.96 31.52 -21.22
N SER A 276 31.65 32.42 -22.16
CA SER A 276 32.58 33.37 -22.74
C SER A 276 33.16 34.34 -21.71
N ARG A 277 32.33 34.86 -20.81
CA ARG A 277 32.77 35.73 -19.71
C ARG A 277 33.70 35.03 -18.75
N ILE A 278 33.38 33.78 -18.36
CA ILE A 278 34.23 32.96 -17.49
C ILE A 278 35.62 32.75 -18.16
N LYS A 279 35.65 32.45 -19.46
CA LYS A 279 36.91 32.28 -20.20
C LYS A 279 37.71 33.57 -20.26
N GLN A 280 37.06 34.71 -20.49
CA GLN A 280 37.72 36.02 -20.52
C GLN A 280 38.30 36.38 -19.15
N ASN A 281 37.58 36.15 -18.06
CA ASN A 281 38.08 36.39 -16.71
C ASN A 281 39.25 35.49 -16.36
N LEU A 282 39.18 34.21 -16.68
CA LEU A 282 40.33 33.29 -16.54
C LEU A 282 41.51 33.74 -17.36
N ALA A 283 41.32 34.17 -18.61
CA ALA A 283 42.37 34.68 -19.47
C ALA A 283 43.06 35.93 -18.89
N LEU A 284 42.28 36.85 -18.29
CA LEU A 284 42.82 38.01 -17.60
C LEU A 284 43.69 37.63 -16.39
N GLN A 285 43.33 36.59 -15.67
CA GLN A 285 44.12 36.09 -14.53
C GLN A 285 45.39 35.35 -14.96
N LEU A 286 45.45 34.87 -16.21
CA LEU A 286 46.57 34.13 -16.78
C LEU A 286 47.55 34.99 -17.58
N THR A 287 47.44 36.32 -17.55
CA THR A 287 48.29 37.24 -18.32
C THR A 287 49.78 37.09 -18.01
N GLU A 288 50.11 36.74 -16.76
CA GLU A 288 51.51 36.44 -16.33
C GLU A 288 51.87 34.95 -16.45
N GLY A 289 50.99 34.14 -17.03
CA GLY A 289 51.13 32.71 -17.25
C GLY A 289 50.63 31.83 -16.12
N ILE A 290 50.38 30.57 -16.44
CA ILE A 290 49.77 29.57 -15.55
C ILE A 290 50.62 29.32 -14.28
N ARG A 291 51.89 29.46 -14.33
CA ARG A 291 52.79 29.25 -13.18
C ARG A 291 52.56 30.32 -12.13
N THR A 292 52.61 31.59 -12.52
CA THR A 292 52.32 32.73 -11.62
C THR A 292 50.90 32.63 -11.03
N PHE A 293 49.93 32.28 -11.89
CA PHE A 293 48.55 32.03 -11.40
C PHE A 293 48.51 30.96 -10.31
N ARG A 294 49.20 29.84 -10.49
CA ARG A 294 49.28 28.78 -9.49
C ARG A 294 49.95 29.22 -8.21
N ASP A 295 51.06 29.94 -8.30
CA ASP A 295 51.78 30.43 -7.14
C ASP A 295 50.89 31.33 -6.25
N ILE A 296 49.99 32.09 -6.87
CA ILE A 296 49.07 32.96 -6.15
C ILE A 296 47.87 32.21 -5.63
N HIS A 297 47.24 31.33 -6.44
CA HIS A 297 45.91 30.83 -6.18
C HIS A 297 45.87 29.34 -5.79
N SER A 298 46.92 28.55 -5.94
CA SER A 298 46.91 27.11 -5.71
C SER A 298 46.52 26.70 -4.31
N HIS A 299 46.93 27.47 -3.30
CA HIS A 299 46.57 27.18 -1.91
C HIS A 299 45.03 27.25 -1.70
N SER A 300 44.41 28.37 -2.09
CA SER A 300 42.94 28.59 -1.94
C SER A 300 42.12 27.62 -2.80
N LEU A 301 42.59 27.30 -4.03
CA LEU A 301 41.93 26.37 -4.92
C LEU A 301 42.00 24.92 -4.41
N ASN A 302 43.16 24.50 -3.94
CA ASN A 302 43.33 23.18 -3.32
C ASN A 302 42.51 23.05 -2.04
N GLU A 303 42.47 24.09 -1.21
CA GLU A 303 41.64 24.09 -0.01
C GLU A 303 40.15 23.89 -0.37
N LEU A 304 39.61 24.64 -1.34
CA LEU A 304 38.25 24.48 -1.80
C LEU A 304 38.01 23.09 -2.40
N TYR A 305 38.94 22.59 -3.20
CA TYR A 305 38.86 21.23 -3.74
C TYR A 305 38.74 20.18 -2.63
N GLN A 306 39.60 20.25 -1.62
CA GLN A 306 39.60 19.33 -0.48
C GLN A 306 38.31 19.43 0.34
N LEU A 307 37.78 20.63 0.52
CA LEU A 307 36.50 20.83 1.21
C LEU A 307 35.35 20.15 0.45
N VAL A 308 35.30 20.29 -0.87
CA VAL A 308 34.25 19.67 -1.70
C VAL A 308 34.39 18.13 -1.73
N ASP A 309 35.61 17.62 -1.83
CA ASP A 309 35.89 16.18 -1.81
C ASP A 309 35.49 15.56 -0.45
N THR A 310 35.91 16.21 0.65
CA THR A 310 35.54 15.80 2.01
C THR A 310 34.02 15.90 2.25
N LEU A 311 33.37 16.92 1.68
CA LEU A 311 31.91 17.06 1.74
C LEU A 311 31.24 15.84 1.09
N THR A 312 31.70 15.45 -0.08
CA THR A 312 31.14 14.27 -0.79
C THR A 312 31.31 12.98 0.01
N ALA A 313 32.46 12.77 0.62
CA ALA A 313 32.68 11.63 1.51
C ALA A 313 31.81 11.69 2.77
N THR A 314 31.62 12.88 3.34
CA THR A 314 30.75 13.08 4.52
C THR A 314 29.28 12.86 4.19
N GLU A 315 28.82 13.27 3.02
CA GLU A 315 27.47 13.00 2.52
C GLU A 315 27.21 11.49 2.40
N GLN A 316 28.16 10.74 1.90
CA GLN A 316 28.06 9.28 1.84
C GLN A 316 27.96 8.66 3.24
N ARG A 317 28.75 9.17 4.19
CA ARG A 317 28.67 8.73 5.59
C ARG A 317 27.31 9.07 6.19
N LEU A 318 26.78 10.26 5.99
CA LEU A 318 25.42 10.62 6.43
C LEU A 318 24.37 9.68 5.84
N SER A 319 24.49 9.38 4.56
CA SER A 319 23.58 8.44 3.89
C SER A 319 23.65 7.04 4.49
N THR A 320 24.84 6.53 4.81
CA THR A 320 25.00 5.18 5.39
C THR A 320 24.58 5.12 6.86
N THR A 321 24.94 6.14 7.66
CA THR A 321 24.70 6.15 9.12
C THR A 321 23.27 6.54 9.46
N LEU A 322 22.70 7.53 8.75
CA LEU A 322 21.35 8.06 9.04
C LEU A 322 20.31 7.69 7.98
N GLY A 323 20.68 6.97 6.93
CA GLY A 323 19.77 6.62 5.84
C GLY A 323 19.20 7.83 5.09
N ILE A 324 19.94 8.95 5.11
CA ILE A 324 19.48 10.20 4.50
C ILE A 324 19.70 10.14 3.00
N THR A 325 18.68 10.46 2.22
CA THR A 325 18.84 10.77 0.81
C THR A 325 19.34 12.22 0.70
N VAL A 326 20.64 12.40 0.59
CA VAL A 326 21.29 13.73 0.64
C VAL A 326 20.75 14.68 -0.44
N GLU A 327 20.31 14.14 -1.56
CA GLU A 327 19.67 14.91 -2.66
C GLU A 327 18.40 15.66 -2.21
N THR A 328 17.72 15.16 -1.19
CA THR A 328 16.54 15.84 -0.61
C THR A 328 16.89 17.08 0.21
N LEU A 329 18.12 17.17 0.71
CA LEU A 329 18.63 18.34 1.42
C LEU A 329 18.91 19.52 0.50
N TYR A 330 19.23 19.23 -0.77
CA TYR A 330 19.65 20.21 -1.74
C TYR A 330 18.49 20.60 -2.64
N THR A 331 17.74 21.58 -2.21
CA THR A 331 16.76 22.24 -3.08
C THR A 331 17.50 22.93 -4.24
N ASN A 332 16.82 23.10 -5.39
CA ASN A 332 17.35 23.92 -6.50
C ASN A 332 17.39 25.42 -6.15
N SER A 333 17.43 25.74 -4.88
CA SER A 333 17.50 27.10 -4.36
C SER A 333 18.91 27.64 -4.44
N ALA A 334 19.03 28.92 -4.69
CA ALA A 334 20.32 29.62 -4.62
C ALA A 334 20.95 29.57 -3.21
N ASP A 335 20.13 29.43 -2.16
CA ASP A 335 20.56 29.30 -0.76
C ASP A 335 20.50 27.86 -0.23
N TRP A 336 20.85 26.88 -1.05
CA TRP A 336 20.84 25.48 -0.62
C TRP A 336 21.76 25.20 0.57
N ILE A 337 22.88 25.94 0.71
CA ILE A 337 23.82 25.79 1.84
C ILE A 337 23.13 26.21 3.13
N GLY A 338 22.44 27.36 3.14
CA GLY A 338 21.68 27.83 4.31
C GLY A 338 20.61 26.82 4.73
N ILE A 339 19.85 26.29 3.77
CA ILE A 339 18.83 25.28 4.01
C ILE A 339 19.44 23.99 4.59
N ALA A 340 20.55 23.51 4.01
CA ALA A 340 21.24 22.30 4.48
C ALA A 340 21.84 22.49 5.89
N LEU A 341 22.41 23.66 6.17
CA LEU A 341 22.91 24.02 7.50
C LEU A 341 21.81 24.05 8.55
N GLN A 342 20.66 24.66 8.22
CA GLN A 342 19.50 24.70 9.10
C GLN A 342 18.99 23.30 9.41
N GLN A 343 18.80 22.47 8.39
CA GLN A 343 18.29 21.10 8.56
C GLN A 343 19.27 20.22 9.35
N ALA A 344 20.55 20.27 9.02
CA ALA A 344 21.58 19.52 9.75
C ALA A 344 21.69 20.00 11.21
N GLY A 345 21.51 21.28 11.47
CA GLY A 345 21.43 21.84 12.81
C GLY A 345 20.26 21.27 13.61
N ILE A 346 19.06 21.27 13.02
CA ILE A 346 17.86 20.68 13.63
C ILE A 346 18.08 19.21 13.96
N TRP A 347 18.64 18.43 13.04
CA TRP A 347 18.94 17.02 13.30
C TRP A 347 19.95 16.84 14.43
N LYS A 348 21.05 17.58 14.40
CA LYS A 348 22.10 17.52 15.43
C LYS A 348 21.57 17.82 16.84
N GLU A 349 20.75 18.86 16.96
CA GLU A 349 20.16 19.27 18.24
C GLU A 349 19.13 18.29 18.82
N ASN A 350 18.53 17.46 17.96
CA ASN A 350 17.48 16.51 18.35
C ASN A 350 17.91 15.04 18.30
N LEU A 351 19.22 14.75 18.19
CA LEU A 351 19.72 13.36 18.18
C LEU A 351 19.46 12.58 19.47
N ASP A 352 19.15 13.23 20.56
CA ASP A 352 18.70 12.59 21.80
C ASP A 352 17.39 11.82 21.60
N LYS A 353 16.52 12.27 20.70
CA LYS A 353 15.24 11.62 20.33
C LYS A 353 15.39 10.51 19.30
N LEU A 354 16.61 10.19 18.87
CA LEU A 354 16.85 9.22 17.80
C LEU A 354 16.35 7.81 18.14
N LYS A 355 16.34 7.43 19.42
CA LYS A 355 15.84 6.13 19.87
C LYS A 355 14.33 6.01 19.67
N ASP A 356 13.57 7.00 20.08
CA ASP A 356 12.11 6.99 19.96
C ASP A 356 11.70 7.09 18.49
N TRP A 357 12.41 7.89 17.70
CA TRP A 357 12.27 7.96 16.26
C TRP A 357 12.52 6.62 15.57
N TYR A 358 13.55 5.89 15.99
CA TYR A 358 13.83 4.55 15.47
C TYR A 358 12.72 3.55 15.80
N GLN A 359 12.16 3.58 17.01
CA GLN A 359 11.03 2.72 17.39
C GLN A 359 9.80 2.98 16.52
N TRP A 360 9.53 4.26 16.24
CA TRP A 360 8.47 4.61 15.31
C TRP A 360 8.74 4.11 13.88
N LEU A 361 9.96 4.24 13.38
CA LEU A 361 10.35 3.69 12.08
C LEU A 361 10.16 2.18 11.99
N GLN A 362 10.46 1.45 13.07
CA GLN A 362 10.22 0.00 13.11
C GLN A 362 8.73 -0.34 13.03
N SER A 363 7.88 0.37 13.78
CA SER A 363 6.44 0.18 13.71
C SER A 363 5.88 0.54 12.33
N TYR A 364 6.37 1.60 11.72
CA TYR A 364 6.03 2.00 10.35
C TYR A 364 6.44 0.94 9.31
N ASN A 365 7.65 0.39 9.41
CA ASN A 365 8.11 -0.66 8.51
C ASN A 365 7.31 -1.96 8.67
N LYS A 366 6.98 -2.34 9.90
CA LYS A 366 6.12 -3.49 10.18
C LYS A 366 4.73 -3.32 9.56
N LEU A 367 4.18 -2.12 9.63
CA LEU A 367 2.90 -1.79 8.99
C LEU A 367 2.99 -1.96 7.46
N ASN A 368 4.09 -1.52 6.84
CA ASN A 368 4.34 -1.71 5.41
C ASN A 368 4.49 -3.19 5.02
N GLU A 369 5.19 -3.98 5.82
CA GLU A 369 5.34 -5.43 5.60
C GLU A 369 3.99 -6.17 5.62
N LEU A 370 3.05 -5.70 6.43
CA LEU A 370 1.68 -6.22 6.47
C LEU A 370 0.79 -5.69 5.33
N GLY A 371 1.34 -4.86 4.44
CA GLY A 371 0.63 -4.24 3.33
C GLY A 371 -0.26 -3.04 3.73
N LEU A 372 -0.15 -2.56 4.96
CA LEU A 372 -0.97 -1.48 5.51
C LEU A 372 -0.30 -0.10 5.41
N GLY A 373 0.71 0.06 4.57
CA GLY A 373 1.45 1.32 4.40
C GLY A 373 0.56 2.52 4.05
N PHE A 374 -0.52 2.28 3.31
CA PHE A 374 -1.50 3.32 2.97
C PHE A 374 -2.11 4.00 4.22
N ILE A 375 -2.22 3.29 5.34
CA ILE A 375 -2.75 3.85 6.60
C ILE A 375 -1.83 4.95 7.13
N ALA A 376 -0.51 4.74 7.05
CA ALA A 376 0.46 5.72 7.49
C ALA A 376 0.48 6.96 6.57
N GLU A 377 0.28 6.77 5.27
CA GLU A 377 0.18 7.87 4.32
C GLU A 377 -1.10 8.69 4.53
N GLU A 378 -2.24 8.03 4.66
CA GLU A 378 -3.51 8.70 4.94
C GLU A 378 -3.54 9.36 6.34
N TYR A 379 -2.88 8.75 7.33
CA TYR A 379 -2.67 9.37 8.64
C TYR A 379 -1.99 10.73 8.51
N LYS A 380 -0.95 10.81 7.67
CA LYS A 380 -0.26 12.05 7.35
C LYS A 380 -1.14 13.04 6.59
N GLU A 381 -1.73 12.60 5.46
CA GLU A 381 -2.46 13.47 4.54
C GLU A 381 -3.72 14.05 5.16
N LYS A 382 -4.47 13.20 5.88
CA LYS A 382 -5.75 13.59 6.52
C LYS A 382 -5.56 14.17 7.92
N ASN A 383 -4.32 14.27 8.40
CA ASN A 383 -3.99 14.81 9.74
C ASN A 383 -4.85 14.23 10.86
N ILE A 384 -5.01 12.89 10.85
CA ILE A 384 -5.84 12.16 11.82
C ILE A 384 -5.18 12.26 13.20
N PRO A 385 -5.92 12.61 14.26
CA PRO A 385 -5.37 12.58 15.61
C PRO A 385 -4.86 11.17 15.98
N THR A 386 -3.66 11.10 16.58
CA THR A 386 -3.00 9.82 16.85
C THR A 386 -3.82 8.89 17.75
N ASP A 387 -4.53 9.44 18.72
CA ASP A 387 -5.42 8.73 19.65
C ASP A 387 -6.66 8.13 18.97
N LEU A 388 -7.08 8.69 17.84
CA LEU A 388 -8.23 8.21 17.07
C LEU A 388 -7.86 7.21 15.96
N LEU A 389 -6.57 6.99 15.71
CA LEU A 389 -6.11 6.20 14.57
C LEU A 389 -6.64 4.76 14.60
N THR A 390 -6.50 4.06 15.73
CA THR A 390 -6.97 2.67 15.89
C THR A 390 -8.49 2.57 15.74
N SER A 391 -9.24 3.47 16.37
CA SER A 391 -10.70 3.46 16.31
C SER A 391 -11.22 3.82 14.93
N SER A 392 -10.58 4.76 14.23
CA SER A 392 -10.89 5.10 12.85
C SER A 392 -10.58 3.96 11.88
N PHE A 393 -9.45 3.24 12.09
CA PHE A 393 -9.16 2.03 11.33
C PHE A 393 -10.22 0.95 11.54
N ARG A 394 -10.60 0.66 12.79
CA ARG A 394 -11.67 -0.30 13.10
C ARG A 394 -12.96 0.06 12.39
N LYS A 395 -13.35 1.32 12.44
CA LYS A 395 -14.56 1.81 11.76
C LYS A 395 -14.50 1.60 10.25
N SER A 396 -13.37 1.98 9.63
CA SER A 396 -13.14 1.81 8.20
C SER A 396 -13.14 0.34 7.79
N PHE A 397 -12.50 -0.51 8.59
CA PHE A 397 -12.47 -1.95 8.38
C PHE A 397 -13.87 -2.55 8.42
N TYR A 398 -14.65 -2.24 9.45
CA TYR A 398 -16.02 -2.76 9.54
C TYR A 398 -16.92 -2.27 8.40
N GLN A 399 -16.71 -1.04 7.96
CA GLN A 399 -17.42 -0.51 6.79
C GLN A 399 -17.05 -1.30 5.53
N ALA A 400 -15.76 -1.54 5.30
CA ALA A 400 -15.29 -2.31 4.15
C ALA A 400 -15.82 -3.75 4.18
N VAL A 401 -15.81 -4.41 5.35
CA VAL A 401 -16.37 -5.77 5.53
C VAL A 401 -17.87 -5.79 5.22
N ILE A 402 -18.63 -4.79 5.70
CA ILE A 402 -20.07 -4.68 5.41
C ILE A 402 -20.29 -4.57 3.89
N HIS A 403 -19.59 -3.68 3.22
CA HIS A 403 -19.72 -3.50 1.77
C HIS A 403 -19.31 -4.77 1.01
N TYR A 404 -18.23 -5.42 1.44
CA TYR A 404 -17.76 -6.66 0.85
C TYR A 404 -18.79 -7.80 0.95
N ILE A 405 -19.38 -7.98 2.13
CA ILE A 405 -20.43 -9.00 2.36
C ILE A 405 -21.66 -8.68 1.52
N ILE A 406 -22.11 -7.42 1.51
CA ILE A 406 -23.28 -6.99 0.74
C ILE A 406 -23.04 -7.26 -0.75
N ALA A 407 -21.86 -6.92 -1.28
CA ALA A 407 -21.53 -7.13 -2.69
C ALA A 407 -21.42 -8.62 -3.09
N LYS A 408 -21.04 -9.51 -2.14
CA LYS A 408 -20.96 -10.97 -2.39
C LYS A 408 -22.30 -11.71 -2.24
N GLU A 409 -23.24 -11.14 -1.51
CA GLU A 409 -24.54 -11.75 -1.23
C GLU A 409 -25.65 -11.08 -2.03
N PRO A 410 -26.11 -11.66 -3.15
CA PRO A 410 -27.12 -11.05 -4.02
C PRO A 410 -28.40 -10.66 -3.28
N THR A 411 -28.75 -11.42 -2.24
CA THR A 411 -29.92 -11.14 -1.40
C THR A 411 -29.77 -9.84 -0.62
N LEU A 412 -28.56 -9.54 -0.16
CA LEU A 412 -28.25 -8.31 0.58
C LEU A 412 -28.05 -7.13 -0.37
N GLU A 413 -27.43 -7.35 -1.52
CA GLU A 413 -27.21 -6.32 -2.55
C GLU A 413 -28.55 -5.76 -3.06
N LEU A 414 -29.52 -6.65 -3.30
CA LEU A 414 -30.86 -6.28 -3.76
C LEU A 414 -31.78 -5.83 -2.64
N PHE A 415 -31.37 -5.94 -1.37
CA PHE A 415 -32.20 -5.58 -0.24
C PHE A 415 -32.42 -4.07 -0.15
N ASN A 416 -33.69 -3.69 -0.25
CA ASN A 416 -34.14 -2.33 -0.02
C ASN A 416 -35.10 -2.28 1.17
N GLY A 417 -34.64 -1.72 2.28
CA GLY A 417 -35.42 -1.67 3.53
C GLY A 417 -36.80 -0.96 3.38
N LYS A 418 -36.88 0.05 2.52
CA LYS A 418 -38.15 0.76 2.25
C LYS A 418 -39.14 -0.17 1.52
N ILE A 419 -38.68 -0.81 0.44
CA ILE A 419 -39.51 -1.76 -0.31
C ILE A 419 -39.93 -2.92 0.59
N PHE A 420 -39.03 -3.43 1.43
CA PHE A 420 -39.31 -4.51 2.36
C PHE A 420 -40.36 -4.11 3.40
N ASN A 421 -40.29 -2.91 3.97
CA ASN A 421 -41.32 -2.38 4.89
C ASN A 421 -42.66 -2.18 4.20
N ASP A 422 -42.68 -1.74 2.95
CA ASP A 422 -43.91 -1.62 2.16
C ASP A 422 -44.55 -2.99 1.93
N ILE A 423 -43.72 -4.02 1.64
CA ILE A 423 -44.18 -5.41 1.50
C ILE A 423 -44.77 -5.93 2.83
N ILE A 424 -44.08 -5.68 3.96
CA ILE A 424 -44.59 -6.05 5.30
C ILE A 424 -45.94 -5.37 5.58
N THR A 425 -46.04 -4.09 5.28
CA THR A 425 -47.28 -3.32 5.49
C THR A 425 -48.41 -3.88 4.64
N LYS A 426 -48.14 -4.13 3.36
CA LYS A 426 -49.09 -4.75 2.44
C LYS A 426 -49.50 -6.15 2.90
N TYR A 427 -48.53 -6.98 3.34
CA TYR A 427 -48.82 -8.30 3.89
C TYR A 427 -49.75 -8.24 5.09
N LYS A 428 -49.47 -7.34 6.05
CA LYS A 428 -50.36 -7.14 7.22
C LYS A 428 -51.78 -6.75 6.82
N GLN A 429 -51.91 -5.84 5.85
CA GLN A 429 -53.23 -5.43 5.33
C GLN A 429 -53.96 -6.59 4.65
N VAL A 430 -53.26 -7.34 3.78
CA VAL A 430 -53.84 -8.49 3.08
C VAL A 430 -54.23 -9.58 4.08
N SER A 431 -53.36 -9.86 5.09
CA SER A 431 -53.70 -10.83 6.14
C SER A 431 -54.95 -10.45 6.94
N ALA A 432 -55.04 -9.17 7.34
CA ALA A 432 -56.22 -8.69 8.06
C ALA A 432 -57.48 -8.78 7.20
N ASN A 433 -57.41 -8.42 5.92
CA ASN A 433 -58.53 -8.54 5.00
C ASN A 433 -58.92 -10.01 4.78
N PHE A 434 -57.94 -10.91 4.69
CA PHE A 434 -58.17 -12.34 4.54
C PHE A 434 -58.89 -12.91 5.78
N GLU A 435 -58.45 -12.52 6.97
CA GLU A 435 -59.15 -12.92 8.22
C GLU A 435 -60.60 -12.44 8.26
N ASP A 436 -60.84 -11.17 7.88
CA ASP A 436 -62.20 -10.61 7.86
C ASP A 436 -63.09 -11.31 6.85
N ILE A 437 -62.59 -11.55 5.64
CA ILE A 437 -63.32 -12.27 4.60
C ILE A 437 -63.55 -13.72 5.03
N THR A 438 -62.56 -14.39 5.64
CA THR A 438 -62.69 -15.75 6.16
C THR A 438 -63.77 -15.84 7.25
N LYS A 439 -63.77 -14.86 8.17
CA LYS A 439 -64.84 -14.76 9.19
C LYS A 439 -66.26 -14.61 8.56
N LYS A 440 -66.37 -13.76 7.56
CA LYS A 440 -67.62 -13.56 6.82
C LYS A 440 -68.08 -14.81 6.07
N GLU A 441 -67.17 -15.49 5.43
CA GLU A 441 -67.40 -16.75 4.70
C GLU A 441 -67.84 -17.85 5.67
N LEU A 442 -67.11 -18.03 6.78
CA LEU A 442 -67.51 -18.98 7.83
C LEU A 442 -68.85 -18.65 8.40
N PHE A 443 -69.12 -17.38 8.70
CA PHE A 443 -70.43 -16.95 9.18
C PHE A 443 -71.56 -17.31 8.18
N ALA A 444 -71.36 -17.00 6.90
CA ALA A 444 -72.31 -17.32 5.86
C ALA A 444 -72.62 -18.84 5.76
N ARG A 445 -71.55 -19.67 5.79
CA ARG A 445 -71.64 -21.14 5.75
C ARG A 445 -72.39 -21.69 6.99
N LEU A 446 -72.00 -21.21 8.16
CA LEU A 446 -72.63 -21.65 9.40
C LEU A 446 -74.10 -21.18 9.48
N ALA A 447 -74.37 -19.93 9.12
CA ALA A 447 -75.69 -19.38 9.09
C ALA A 447 -76.60 -20.11 8.10
N SER A 448 -76.10 -20.56 6.96
CA SER A 448 -76.88 -21.32 5.97
C SER A 448 -77.35 -22.68 6.50
N ASN A 449 -76.70 -23.24 7.51
CA ASN A 449 -77.07 -24.51 8.13
C ASN A 449 -78.11 -24.34 9.24
N ILE A 450 -78.39 -23.11 9.69
CA ILE A 450 -79.38 -22.84 10.76
C ILE A 450 -80.77 -22.79 10.17
N PRO A 451 -81.68 -23.53 10.67
CA PRO A 451 -83.09 -23.49 10.21
C PRO A 451 -83.73 -22.11 10.45
N SER A 452 -84.65 -21.70 9.58
CA SER A 452 -85.37 -20.46 9.76
C SER A 452 -86.34 -20.56 11.01
N PHE A 453 -86.24 -19.57 11.85
CA PHE A 453 -87.13 -19.43 13.02
C PHE A 453 -88.28 -18.46 12.79
N THR A 454 -88.52 -18.02 11.57
CA THR A 454 -89.59 -17.02 11.24
C THR A 454 -90.99 -17.58 11.22
N HIS A 455 -91.17 -18.90 11.14
CA HIS A 455 -92.46 -19.56 11.19
C HIS A 455 -92.54 -20.46 12.40
N GLU A 456 -93.80 -20.64 12.91
CA GLU A 456 -94.01 -21.62 13.96
C GLU A 456 -93.74 -23.03 13.46
N ALA A 457 -92.72 -23.65 14.06
CA ALA A 457 -92.38 -25.02 13.75
C ALA A 457 -93.36 -26.01 14.41
N ILE A 458 -93.49 -27.20 13.81
CA ILE A 458 -94.21 -28.31 14.37
C ILE A 458 -93.69 -28.59 15.79
N GLN A 459 -94.56 -28.63 16.79
CA GLN A 459 -94.12 -28.71 18.20
C GLN A 459 -93.25 -29.93 18.54
N SER A 460 -93.38 -31.00 17.78
CA SER A 460 -92.53 -32.19 17.91
C SER A 460 -91.20 -32.14 17.19
N SER A 461 -90.90 -31.09 16.38
CA SER A 461 -89.62 -30.91 15.74
C SER A 461 -88.58 -30.31 16.70
N GLU A 462 -87.29 -30.59 16.51
CA GLU A 462 -86.23 -30.01 17.35
C GLU A 462 -86.27 -28.48 17.41
N VAL A 463 -86.62 -27.81 16.31
CA VAL A 463 -86.84 -26.37 16.25
C VAL A 463 -88.00 -25.95 17.11
N GLY A 464 -89.14 -26.70 17.05
CA GLY A 464 -90.36 -26.44 17.89
C GLY A 464 -90.08 -26.64 19.38
N ILE A 465 -89.29 -27.68 19.72
CA ILE A 465 -88.86 -27.95 21.09
C ILE A 465 -88.02 -26.78 21.61
N LEU A 466 -87.01 -26.32 20.81
CA LEU A 466 -86.17 -25.19 21.18
C LEU A 466 -86.98 -23.90 21.32
N GLN A 467 -87.86 -23.56 20.37
CA GLN A 467 -88.76 -22.40 20.43
C GLN A 467 -89.66 -22.41 21.69
N LYS A 468 -90.23 -23.56 22.01
CA LYS A 468 -91.07 -23.72 23.23
C LYS A 468 -90.24 -23.46 24.49
N ASN A 469 -89.03 -24.00 24.58
CA ASN A 469 -88.15 -23.82 25.74
C ASN A 469 -87.63 -22.38 25.86
N ILE A 470 -87.36 -21.71 24.77
CA ILE A 470 -87.02 -20.29 24.76
C ILE A 470 -88.21 -19.44 25.27
N ARG A 471 -89.42 -19.67 24.76
CA ARG A 471 -90.62 -18.95 25.21
C ARG A 471 -90.88 -19.14 26.69
N ASN A 472 -90.61 -20.32 27.22
CA ASN A 472 -90.76 -20.65 28.64
C ASN A 472 -89.55 -20.26 29.51
N ASN A 473 -88.58 -19.51 28.98
CA ASN A 473 -87.31 -19.18 29.64
C ASN A 473 -86.61 -20.43 30.23
N ALA A 474 -86.71 -21.55 29.52
CA ALA A 474 -86.10 -22.84 29.89
C ALA A 474 -86.53 -23.38 31.27
N ARG A 475 -87.69 -22.98 31.76
CA ARG A 475 -88.22 -23.46 33.06
C ARG A 475 -88.67 -24.92 32.96
N GLY A 476 -88.14 -25.77 33.85
CA GLY A 476 -88.56 -27.17 33.98
C GLY A 476 -87.79 -28.16 33.11
N ILE A 477 -86.75 -27.73 32.39
CA ILE A 477 -85.86 -28.63 31.63
C ILE A 477 -84.39 -28.37 31.99
N SER A 478 -83.64 -29.42 32.21
CA SER A 478 -82.17 -29.27 32.35
C SER A 478 -81.52 -29.14 30.99
N ILE A 479 -80.35 -28.49 30.94
CA ILE A 479 -79.52 -28.30 29.68
C ILE A 479 -79.25 -29.67 29.02
N ARG A 480 -78.95 -30.69 29.81
CA ARG A 480 -78.70 -32.05 29.29
C ARG A 480 -79.98 -32.58 28.58
N LYS A 481 -81.14 -32.53 29.22
CA LYS A 481 -82.39 -32.98 28.59
C LYS A 481 -82.73 -32.17 27.35
N LEU A 482 -82.40 -30.90 27.31
CA LEU A 482 -82.59 -30.08 26.10
C LEU A 482 -81.74 -30.57 25.00
N PHE A 483 -80.41 -30.81 25.24
CA PHE A 483 -79.44 -31.29 24.25
C PHE A 483 -79.86 -32.67 23.72
N ASP A 484 -80.29 -33.57 24.56
CA ASP A 484 -80.81 -34.88 24.16
C ASP A 484 -82.06 -34.80 23.25
N GLN A 485 -82.87 -33.73 23.35
CA GLN A 485 -84.03 -33.52 22.53
C GLN A 485 -83.80 -32.81 21.20
N ILE A 486 -82.67 -32.16 21.04
CA ILE A 486 -82.31 -31.36 19.85
C ILE A 486 -80.91 -31.72 19.27
N PRO A 487 -80.50 -32.97 19.15
CA PRO A 487 -79.13 -33.36 18.83
C PRO A 487 -78.69 -32.86 17.46
N ILE A 488 -79.52 -32.93 16.43
CA ILE A 488 -79.22 -32.47 15.08
C ILE A 488 -79.17 -30.94 15.01
N LEU A 489 -80.09 -30.28 15.64
CA LEU A 489 -80.14 -28.82 15.68
C LEU A 489 -79.01 -28.28 16.51
N LEU A 490 -78.61 -28.93 17.58
CA LEU A 490 -77.48 -28.56 18.43
C LEU A 490 -76.19 -28.55 17.64
N SER A 491 -75.91 -29.62 16.88
CA SER A 491 -74.69 -29.70 16.05
C SER A 491 -74.65 -28.65 14.94
N ARG A 492 -75.83 -28.28 14.40
CA ARG A 492 -75.96 -27.23 13.37
C ARG A 492 -75.79 -25.82 13.94
N MET A 493 -76.27 -25.56 15.13
CA MET A 493 -76.18 -24.25 15.79
C MET A 493 -74.83 -24.02 16.49
N CYS A 494 -74.28 -25.08 17.06
CA CYS A 494 -73.02 -25.05 17.84
C CYS A 494 -72.03 -26.10 17.30
N PRO A 495 -71.53 -25.91 16.10
CA PRO A 495 -70.58 -26.86 15.48
C PRO A 495 -69.22 -26.91 16.17
N CYS A 496 -68.88 -25.91 16.96
CA CYS A 496 -67.72 -25.84 17.81
C CYS A 496 -68.10 -25.52 19.24
N MET A 497 -67.67 -26.34 20.20
CA MET A 497 -67.98 -26.16 21.62
C MET A 497 -66.69 -26.10 22.44
N LEU A 498 -66.58 -25.11 23.33
CA LEU A 498 -65.51 -24.99 24.31
C LEU A 498 -66.03 -25.42 25.65
N MET A 499 -65.57 -26.55 26.14
CA MET A 499 -66.06 -27.16 27.36
C MET A 499 -64.96 -27.82 28.16
N SER A 500 -65.03 -27.88 29.46
CA SER A 500 -64.19 -28.77 30.26
C SER A 500 -64.63 -30.24 30.03
N PRO A 501 -63.72 -31.21 30.17
CA PRO A 501 -64.05 -32.63 30.02
C PRO A 501 -65.24 -33.07 30.88
N ILE A 502 -65.30 -32.58 32.11
CA ILE A 502 -66.40 -32.85 33.02
C ILE A 502 -67.73 -32.32 32.45
N SER A 503 -67.73 -31.12 31.92
CA SER A 503 -68.91 -30.54 31.27
C SER A 503 -69.31 -31.33 30.03
N VAL A 504 -68.39 -31.84 29.24
CA VAL A 504 -68.68 -32.72 28.10
C VAL A 504 -69.38 -33.98 28.57
N ALA A 505 -68.86 -34.64 29.61
CA ALA A 505 -69.46 -35.83 30.17
C ALA A 505 -70.91 -35.58 30.77
N GLN A 506 -71.13 -34.39 31.34
CA GLN A 506 -72.40 -34.01 31.92
C GLN A 506 -73.50 -33.66 30.91
N TYR A 507 -73.10 -32.96 29.83
CA TYR A 507 -74.11 -32.33 28.94
C TYR A 507 -74.22 -33.02 27.59
N ILE A 508 -73.23 -33.73 27.12
CA ILE A 508 -73.25 -34.42 25.83
C ILE A 508 -73.41 -35.92 26.09
N ASP A 509 -74.43 -36.51 25.51
CA ASP A 509 -74.67 -37.94 25.63
C ASP A 509 -73.54 -38.75 24.96
N ALA A 510 -73.20 -39.92 25.51
CA ALA A 510 -72.17 -40.76 24.97
C ALA A 510 -72.56 -41.35 23.60
N ASP A 511 -73.86 -41.57 23.39
CA ASP A 511 -74.41 -42.10 22.15
C ASP A 511 -74.80 -41.04 21.14
N ALA A 512 -74.59 -39.74 21.46
CA ALA A 512 -74.81 -38.65 20.53
C ALA A 512 -73.90 -38.75 19.29
N GLU A 513 -74.30 -38.03 18.23
CA GLU A 513 -73.44 -37.94 17.02
C GLU A 513 -72.03 -37.40 17.39
N LYS A 514 -71.01 -38.14 17.01
CA LYS A 514 -69.65 -37.83 17.38
C LYS A 514 -69.13 -36.58 16.63
N PHE A 515 -68.47 -35.72 17.38
CA PHE A 515 -67.68 -34.60 16.78
C PHE A 515 -66.61 -35.12 15.85
N ASP A 516 -66.34 -34.41 14.78
CA ASP A 516 -65.29 -34.79 13.82
C ASP A 516 -63.90 -34.70 14.43
N LEU A 517 -63.70 -33.74 15.37
CA LEU A 517 -62.43 -33.52 16.02
C LEU A 517 -62.61 -33.06 17.47
N ILE A 518 -61.87 -33.68 18.35
CA ILE A 518 -61.67 -33.24 19.74
C ILE A 518 -60.29 -32.68 19.86
N VAL A 519 -60.12 -31.49 20.41
CA VAL A 519 -58.83 -30.86 20.66
C VAL A 519 -58.70 -30.63 22.15
N PHE A 520 -57.63 -31.22 22.72
CA PHE A 520 -57.28 -30.93 24.12
C PHE A 520 -56.12 -29.92 24.08
N ASP A 521 -56.32 -28.79 24.74
CA ASP A 521 -55.28 -27.79 24.97
C ASP A 521 -54.79 -27.91 26.42
N GLU A 522 -53.49 -27.60 26.67
CA GLU A 522 -52.81 -27.78 27.95
C GLU A 522 -52.93 -29.23 28.51
N ALA A 523 -52.81 -30.19 27.62
CA ALA A 523 -53.06 -31.61 27.94
C ALA A 523 -52.05 -32.23 28.92
N SER A 524 -50.89 -31.59 29.13
CA SER A 524 -49.91 -31.96 30.16
C SER A 524 -50.44 -31.80 31.59
N GLN A 525 -51.52 -31.01 31.77
CA GLN A 525 -52.14 -30.75 33.08
C GLN A 525 -53.37 -31.58 33.29
N MET A 526 -53.79 -32.43 32.36
CA MET A 526 -55.02 -33.18 32.37
C MET A 526 -54.80 -34.67 32.60
N PRO A 527 -55.35 -35.22 33.68
CA PRO A 527 -55.32 -36.65 33.90
C PRO A 527 -56.08 -37.41 32.82
N THR A 528 -55.64 -38.59 32.43
CA THR A 528 -56.23 -39.41 31.37
C THR A 528 -57.70 -39.80 31.71
N TYR A 529 -57.98 -40.15 32.96
CA TYR A 529 -59.35 -40.52 33.38
C TYR A 529 -60.37 -39.37 33.17
N GLU A 530 -59.99 -38.13 33.25
CA GLU A 530 -60.90 -37.00 32.96
C GLU A 530 -61.12 -36.85 31.45
N ALA A 531 -60.09 -37.12 30.62
CA ALA A 531 -60.14 -36.97 29.20
C ALA A 531 -60.93 -38.04 28.46
N VAL A 532 -60.95 -39.26 28.93
CA VAL A 532 -61.58 -40.42 28.28
C VAL A 532 -63.02 -40.15 27.90
N GLY A 533 -63.82 -39.54 28.81
CA GLY A 533 -65.18 -39.20 28.52
C GLY A 533 -65.37 -38.24 27.33
N ALA A 534 -64.51 -37.30 27.21
CA ALA A 534 -64.55 -36.39 26.06
C ALA A 534 -64.04 -37.09 24.77
N ILE A 535 -62.96 -37.88 24.84
CA ILE A 535 -62.45 -38.64 23.69
C ILE A 535 -63.47 -39.53 23.05
N ALA A 536 -64.31 -40.23 23.91
CA ALA A 536 -65.40 -41.09 23.44
C ALA A 536 -66.42 -40.40 22.53
N ARG A 537 -66.53 -39.09 22.57
CA ARG A 537 -67.49 -38.26 21.80
C ARG A 537 -66.89 -37.73 20.51
N GLY A 538 -65.68 -38.10 20.13
CA GLY A 538 -64.99 -37.69 18.89
C GLY A 538 -64.64 -38.83 17.96
N LYS A 539 -64.44 -38.50 16.67
CA LYS A 539 -63.93 -39.41 15.67
C LYS A 539 -62.40 -39.35 15.61
N ASN A 540 -61.83 -38.18 15.81
CA ASN A 540 -60.42 -37.88 15.83
C ASN A 540 -60.08 -37.05 17.06
N VAL A 541 -58.82 -37.15 17.49
CA VAL A 541 -58.33 -36.38 18.63
C VAL A 541 -56.98 -35.73 18.29
N VAL A 542 -56.80 -34.50 18.76
CA VAL A 542 -55.52 -33.79 18.78
C VAL A 542 -55.22 -33.39 20.22
N ILE A 543 -54.08 -33.84 20.72
CA ILE A 543 -53.61 -33.57 22.08
C ILE A 543 -52.48 -32.53 21.96
N VAL A 544 -52.70 -31.36 22.55
CA VAL A 544 -51.75 -30.23 22.52
C VAL A 544 -51.25 -29.98 23.94
N GLY A 545 -49.93 -29.94 24.10
CA GLY A 545 -49.31 -29.67 25.40
C GLY A 545 -47.79 -29.73 25.31
N ALA A 546 -47.13 -29.38 26.39
CA ALA A 546 -45.69 -29.47 26.53
C ALA A 546 -45.34 -30.49 27.62
N PRO A 547 -44.64 -31.62 27.28
CA PRO A 547 -44.36 -32.70 28.25
C PRO A 547 -43.45 -32.27 29.40
N LYS A 548 -42.79 -31.13 29.30
CA LYS A 548 -41.92 -30.54 30.34
C LYS A 548 -42.60 -29.42 31.13
N GLN A 549 -43.91 -29.20 30.91
CA GLN A 549 -44.71 -28.28 31.69
C GLN A 549 -45.20 -28.97 32.99
N MET A 550 -45.72 -28.20 33.94
CA MET A 550 -46.16 -28.76 35.21
C MET A 550 -47.22 -29.87 34.99
N PRO A 551 -47.04 -31.01 35.62
CA PRO A 551 -48.03 -32.10 35.57
C PRO A 551 -49.33 -31.71 36.32
N PRO A 552 -50.38 -32.51 36.23
CA PRO A 552 -51.62 -32.27 37.00
C PRO A 552 -51.30 -32.13 38.49
N THR A 553 -51.76 -31.06 39.11
CA THR A 553 -51.52 -30.85 40.55
C THR A 553 -52.48 -31.70 41.41
N SER A 554 -51.88 -32.64 42.12
CA SER A 554 -52.65 -33.48 43.13
C SER A 554 -52.88 -32.75 44.45
N PHE A 555 -52.80 -31.43 44.47
CA PHE A 555 -52.87 -30.64 45.72
C PHE A 555 -54.22 -30.77 46.52
N PHE A 556 -55.26 -31.28 45.90
CA PHE A 556 -56.61 -31.51 46.54
C PHE A 556 -57.05 -32.96 46.47
N SER A 557 -56.28 -33.89 45.96
CA SER A 557 -56.60 -35.31 45.99
C SER A 557 -56.05 -35.91 47.28
N VAL A 558 -56.94 -36.33 48.19
CA VAL A 558 -56.57 -37.14 49.33
C VAL A 558 -56.25 -38.53 48.80
N ASN A 559 -55.01 -38.79 48.52
CA ASN A 559 -54.55 -40.13 48.19
C ASN A 559 -54.59 -40.96 49.47
N THR A 560 -55.57 -41.80 49.64
CA THR A 560 -55.46 -43.04 50.43
C THR A 560 -54.52 -43.95 49.63
N ILE A 561 -53.29 -43.92 50.00
CA ILE A 561 -52.26 -44.84 49.45
C ILE A 561 -52.62 -46.22 49.91
N ASP A 562 -53.19 -47.07 49.07
CA ASP A 562 -53.27 -48.49 49.22
C ASP A 562 -51.85 -49.08 48.83
N GLU A 563 -51.09 -49.46 49.84
CA GLU A 563 -49.71 -49.89 49.68
C GLU A 563 -49.51 -51.20 48.88
N ASP A 564 -50.59 -51.85 48.44
CA ASP A 564 -50.54 -53.16 47.77
C ASP A 564 -50.63 -53.12 46.24
N ASN A 565 -50.67 -51.95 45.60
CA ASN A 565 -50.74 -51.81 44.13
C ASN A 565 -49.60 -50.91 43.54
N ILE A 566 -48.35 -51.34 43.75
CA ILE A 566 -47.15 -50.58 43.27
C ILE A 566 -46.84 -50.82 41.78
N GLU A 567 -47.66 -51.56 41.02
CA GLU A 567 -47.26 -51.97 39.64
C GLU A 567 -47.97 -51.21 38.48
N ILE A 568 -48.80 -50.21 38.73
CA ILE A 568 -49.31 -49.37 37.64
C ILE A 568 -48.99 -47.93 38.00
N GLU A 569 -47.82 -47.41 37.61
CA GLU A 569 -47.56 -45.97 37.49
C GLU A 569 -48.55 -45.44 36.45
N ASP A 570 -49.69 -44.93 36.94
CA ASP A 570 -50.53 -44.07 36.07
C ASP A 570 -49.68 -42.93 35.62
N LEU A 571 -49.44 -42.86 34.32
CA LEU A 571 -48.75 -41.71 33.71
C LEU A 571 -49.57 -40.45 34.11
N GLU A 572 -48.86 -39.40 34.48
CA GLU A 572 -49.47 -38.26 35.16
C GLU A 572 -50.47 -37.52 34.28
N SER A 573 -50.32 -37.54 32.91
CA SER A 573 -51.20 -36.81 32.00
C SER A 573 -51.58 -37.59 30.74
N ILE A 574 -52.73 -37.19 30.11
CA ILE A 574 -53.14 -37.72 28.80
C ILE A 574 -52.07 -37.51 27.71
N LEU A 575 -51.26 -36.48 27.82
CA LEU A 575 -50.17 -36.22 26.88
C LEU A 575 -49.08 -37.31 27.03
N ASP A 576 -48.70 -37.66 28.25
CA ASP A 576 -47.69 -38.67 28.54
C ASP A 576 -48.15 -40.05 28.11
N ASP A 577 -49.42 -40.39 28.36
CA ASP A 577 -50.04 -41.63 27.85
C ASP A 577 -49.99 -41.71 26.32
N CYS A 578 -50.35 -40.63 25.63
CA CYS A 578 -50.30 -40.60 24.19
C CYS A 578 -48.87 -40.73 23.62
N LEU A 579 -47.88 -40.14 24.29
CA LEU A 579 -46.47 -40.26 23.92
C LEU A 579 -45.97 -41.68 24.17
N ALA A 580 -46.32 -42.31 25.31
CA ALA A 580 -45.98 -43.70 25.63
C ALA A 580 -46.58 -44.69 24.63
N LEU A 581 -47.78 -44.41 24.13
CA LEU A 581 -48.45 -45.20 23.09
C LEU A 581 -47.85 -44.92 21.68
N SER A 582 -46.85 -44.11 21.59
CA SER A 582 -46.20 -43.72 20.31
C SER A 582 -47.18 -43.14 19.28
N ILE A 583 -48.15 -42.41 19.71
CA ILE A 583 -49.07 -41.69 18.81
C ILE A 583 -48.26 -40.67 18.01
N PRO A 584 -48.50 -40.55 16.69
CA PRO A 584 -47.73 -39.59 15.85
C PRO A 584 -47.73 -38.18 16.43
N SER A 585 -46.53 -37.65 16.69
CA SER A 585 -46.34 -36.33 17.31
C SER A 585 -45.57 -35.39 16.40
N LYS A 586 -45.80 -34.10 16.55
CA LYS A 586 -45.07 -33.00 15.88
C LYS A 586 -44.78 -31.92 16.89
N TYR A 587 -43.55 -31.40 16.81
CA TYR A 587 -43.14 -30.26 17.63
C TYR A 587 -43.42 -28.94 16.91
N LEU A 588 -43.89 -27.95 17.70
CA LEU A 588 -43.92 -26.56 17.27
C LEU A 588 -42.53 -25.96 17.51
N LEU A 589 -41.81 -25.64 16.43
CA LEU A 589 -40.40 -25.25 16.52
C LEU A 589 -40.19 -23.76 16.78
N TRP A 590 -41.14 -22.91 16.38
CA TRP A 590 -40.99 -21.47 16.48
C TRP A 590 -41.45 -20.92 17.82
N HIS A 591 -40.47 -20.29 18.54
CA HIS A 591 -40.74 -19.60 19.79
C HIS A 591 -40.82 -18.09 19.53
N TYR A 592 -41.96 -17.47 19.77
CA TYR A 592 -42.20 -16.04 19.50
C TYR A 592 -42.55 -15.23 20.74
N ARG A 593 -42.79 -15.86 21.88
CA ARG A 593 -43.23 -15.20 23.14
C ARG A 593 -42.09 -14.37 23.75
N SER A 594 -40.89 -14.88 23.77
CA SER A 594 -39.70 -14.16 24.26
C SER A 594 -39.19 -13.20 23.20
N LYS A 595 -39.11 -11.92 23.54
CA LYS A 595 -38.65 -10.87 22.64
C LYS A 595 -37.12 -10.90 22.41
N HIS A 596 -36.40 -11.61 23.27
CA HIS A 596 -34.98 -11.78 23.20
C HIS A 596 -34.62 -13.25 23.40
N GLU A 597 -33.76 -13.76 22.58
CA GLU A 597 -33.35 -15.18 22.57
C GLU A 597 -32.75 -15.65 23.92
N SER A 598 -31.99 -14.78 24.61
CA SER A 598 -31.41 -15.14 25.92
C SER A 598 -32.46 -15.53 26.97
N LEU A 599 -33.72 -15.06 26.81
CA LEU A 599 -34.80 -15.39 27.78
C LEU A 599 -35.27 -16.84 27.70
N ILE A 600 -35.10 -17.52 26.56
CA ILE A 600 -35.49 -18.90 26.34
C ILE A 600 -34.32 -19.86 26.23
N THR A 601 -33.07 -19.34 26.11
CA THR A 601 -31.89 -20.15 25.86
C THR A 601 -31.70 -21.27 26.87
N PHE A 602 -31.82 -20.97 28.16
CA PHE A 602 -31.72 -21.96 29.21
C PHE A 602 -32.78 -23.06 29.05
N SER A 603 -34.07 -22.67 28.92
CA SER A 603 -35.14 -23.66 28.76
C SER A 603 -34.99 -24.46 27.46
N ASN A 604 -34.51 -23.83 26.39
CA ASN A 604 -34.29 -24.52 25.12
C ASN A 604 -33.22 -25.58 25.24
N SER A 605 -32.09 -25.26 25.94
CA SER A 605 -31.03 -26.20 26.22
C SER A 605 -31.46 -27.38 27.10
N GLU A 606 -32.09 -27.06 28.24
CA GLU A 606 -32.36 -28.05 29.30
C GLU A 606 -33.61 -28.91 29.04
N TYR A 607 -34.63 -28.35 28.34
CA TYR A 607 -35.93 -28.99 28.23
C TYR A 607 -36.36 -29.29 26.79
N TYR A 608 -35.79 -28.63 25.78
CA TYR A 608 -36.22 -28.73 24.39
C TYR A 608 -35.11 -29.17 23.42
N ASP A 609 -34.01 -29.69 23.92
CA ASP A 609 -32.89 -30.22 23.13
C ASP A 609 -32.38 -29.22 22.08
N ASN A 610 -32.43 -27.92 22.36
CA ASN A 610 -32.12 -26.83 21.42
C ASN A 610 -32.94 -26.87 20.13
N LYS A 611 -34.16 -27.46 20.15
CA LYS A 611 -35.01 -27.57 18.96
C LYS A 611 -35.82 -26.31 18.68
N LEU A 612 -36.00 -25.44 19.67
CA LEU A 612 -36.80 -24.22 19.51
C LEU A 612 -35.99 -23.17 18.71
N MET A 613 -36.61 -22.72 17.64
CA MET A 613 -36.09 -21.62 16.81
C MET A 613 -36.64 -20.30 17.34
N THR A 614 -35.75 -19.34 17.55
CA THR A 614 -36.11 -17.98 18.00
C THR A 614 -35.97 -16.99 16.87
N PHE A 615 -36.71 -15.91 16.90
CA PHE A 615 -36.46 -14.78 16.01
C PHE A 615 -35.26 -13.99 16.54
N PRO A 616 -34.27 -13.65 15.69
CA PRO A 616 -33.11 -12.90 16.13
C PRO A 616 -33.50 -11.53 16.65
N SER A 617 -32.92 -11.15 17.78
CA SER A 617 -33.09 -9.80 18.34
C SER A 617 -32.14 -8.82 17.62
N PRO A 618 -32.56 -7.58 17.41
CA PRO A 618 -31.66 -6.53 16.92
C PRO A 618 -30.52 -6.18 17.92
N ASP A 619 -30.70 -6.50 19.19
CA ASP A 619 -29.73 -6.36 20.25
C ASP A 619 -29.30 -7.74 20.73
N ASN A 620 -28.16 -8.23 20.25
CA ASN A 620 -27.57 -9.53 20.63
C ASN A 620 -26.24 -9.40 21.43
N ILE A 621 -25.89 -8.19 21.84
CA ILE A 621 -24.64 -7.93 22.55
C ILE A 621 -24.80 -8.24 24.03
N GLU A 622 -25.95 -7.89 24.62
CA GLU A 622 -26.21 -8.08 26.03
C GLU A 622 -27.27 -9.16 26.30
N SER A 623 -26.94 -10.12 27.18
CA SER A 623 -27.93 -11.03 27.70
C SER A 623 -28.97 -10.26 28.54
N LYS A 624 -30.29 -10.52 28.28
CA LYS A 624 -31.37 -9.93 29.08
C LYS A 624 -31.62 -10.73 30.37
N VAL A 625 -30.82 -11.76 30.62
CA VAL A 625 -30.83 -12.54 31.85
C VAL A 625 -29.53 -12.26 32.60
N ARG A 626 -29.64 -11.85 33.85
CA ARG A 626 -28.51 -11.63 34.74
C ARG A 626 -28.79 -12.21 36.13
N MET A 627 -27.78 -12.72 36.75
CA MET A 627 -27.83 -13.16 38.14
C MET A 627 -27.51 -11.98 39.06
N VAL A 628 -28.37 -11.76 40.04
CA VAL A 628 -28.11 -10.80 41.12
C VAL A 628 -28.11 -11.58 42.43
N ALA A 629 -26.94 -11.66 43.05
CA ALA A 629 -26.85 -12.26 44.38
C ALA A 629 -27.32 -11.22 45.41
N VAL A 630 -28.19 -11.65 46.28
CA VAL A 630 -28.67 -10.85 47.43
C VAL A 630 -28.49 -11.64 48.69
N ASP A 631 -28.11 -10.97 49.78
CA ASP A 631 -28.05 -11.59 51.09
C ASP A 631 -29.48 -11.71 51.63
N GLY A 632 -29.95 -12.93 51.86
CA GLY A 632 -31.27 -13.21 52.37
C GLY A 632 -31.25 -14.44 53.29
N TYR A 633 -32.18 -14.48 54.26
CA TYR A 633 -32.40 -15.65 55.07
C TYR A 633 -33.68 -16.35 54.58
N TYR A 634 -33.61 -17.65 54.53
CA TYR A 634 -34.73 -18.50 54.25
C TYR A 634 -35.51 -18.76 55.55
#